data_e29dbef210e75ba756bf8a345afec369
#
_entry.id   e29dbef210e75ba756bf8a345afec369
#
_cell.length_a   1.000
_cell.length_b   1.000
_cell.length_c   1.000
_cell.angle_alpha   90.00
_cell.angle_beta   90.00
_cell.angle_gamma   90.00
#
_symmetry.space_group_name_H-M   'P 1'
#
loop_
_entity.id
_entity.type
_entity.pdbx_description
1 polymer ?
#
loop_
_entity_poly.entity_id
_entity_poly.type
_entity_poly.pdbx_seq_one_letter_code
_entity_poly.pdbx_strand_id
1 'polypeptide(L)'
;TDTQLDAFQFADLALSQKVRHGLHAVSVDEQRSNFTPTLWEPDDRIVQVLFPGAHADVGGGYPDSESGLSDGGLQWVVQELTKLGVAFAAKPAVTLKPDACGIAHAPWAQAPWTMLPTGQRAFPSGLAVHRSVVDRLAGADRLRAAKLPPYSPESLAASYLSAGQIKQGVRIVE
;
A
#
# COMPACT_ATOMS: atom_id res chain seq x y z
N THR A 1 -6.76 -28.56 15.46
CA THR A 1 -5.33 -28.20 15.55
C THR A 1 -4.75 -28.20 14.16
N ASP A 2 -4.59 -27.02 13.65
CA ASP A 2 -4.31 -26.67 12.26
C ASP A 2 -2.83 -26.75 11.91
N THR A 3 -2.25 -27.93 12.00
CA THR A 3 -0.83 -28.17 11.66
C THR A 3 -0.58 -28.27 10.15
N GLN A 4 -1.61 -28.30 9.30
CA GLN A 4 -1.43 -28.38 7.85
C GLN A 4 -1.38 -27.01 7.14
N LEU A 5 -1.95 -25.97 7.72
CA LEU A 5 -1.86 -24.61 7.15
C LEU A 5 -0.49 -23.96 7.38
N ASP A 6 0.21 -24.35 8.44
CA ASP A 6 1.55 -23.87 8.74
C ASP A 6 2.63 -24.34 7.75
N ALA A 7 2.35 -25.41 6.99
CA ALA A 7 3.28 -25.91 5.95
C ALA A 7 3.48 -24.98 4.76
N PHE A 8 2.62 -23.98 4.60
CA PHE A 8 2.74 -22.94 3.56
C PHE A 8 3.22 -21.58 4.08
N GLN A 9 3.56 -21.46 5.36
CA GLN A 9 4.25 -20.28 5.83
C GLN A 9 5.65 -20.27 5.22
N PHE A 10 6.00 -19.18 4.56
CA PHE A 10 7.38 -18.98 4.14
C PHE A 10 8.24 -18.96 5.41
N ALA A 11 9.07 -19.97 5.57
CA ALA A 11 9.90 -20.14 6.75
C ALA A 11 11.00 -19.06 6.87
N ASP A 12 11.18 -18.24 5.83
CA ASP A 12 12.25 -17.25 5.73
C ASP A 12 11.67 -15.96 5.14
N LEU A 13 11.72 -14.89 5.92
CA LEU A 13 11.34 -13.54 5.51
C LEU A 13 12.53 -12.74 4.94
N ALA A 14 13.71 -13.34 4.90
CA ALA A 14 14.90 -12.74 4.33
C ALA A 14 14.85 -12.77 2.81
N LEU A 15 15.35 -11.71 2.19
CA LEU A 15 15.47 -11.67 0.74
C LEU A 15 16.57 -12.63 0.27
N SER A 16 16.25 -13.54 -0.63
CA SER A 16 17.22 -14.49 -1.19
C SER A 16 18.47 -13.76 -1.73
N GLN A 17 19.64 -14.35 -1.48
CA GLN A 17 20.93 -13.81 -1.98
C GLN A 17 21.01 -13.73 -3.52
N LYS A 18 20.14 -14.44 -4.22
CA LYS A 18 20.03 -14.39 -5.69
C LYS A 18 19.26 -13.17 -6.19
N VAL A 19 18.54 -12.47 -5.32
CA VAL A 19 17.73 -11.27 -5.64
C VAL A 19 18.52 -10.04 -5.25
N ARG A 20 18.74 -9.13 -6.19
CA ARG A 20 19.51 -7.90 -5.95
C ARG A 20 18.70 -6.77 -5.36
N HIS A 21 17.43 -6.69 -5.67
CA HIS A 21 16.53 -5.63 -5.19
C HIS A 21 15.13 -6.19 -4.96
N GLY A 22 14.50 -5.79 -3.85
CA GLY A 22 13.12 -6.08 -3.50
C GLY A 22 12.32 -4.78 -3.39
N LEU A 23 11.22 -4.67 -4.12
CA LEU A 23 10.29 -3.54 -4.04
C LEU A 23 8.94 -4.05 -3.57
N HIS A 24 8.36 -3.42 -2.56
CA HIS A 24 7.09 -3.84 -1.98
C HIS A 24 6.18 -2.64 -1.74
N ALA A 25 5.14 -2.49 -2.54
CA ALA A 25 4.06 -1.55 -2.29
C ALA A 25 3.03 -2.21 -1.37
N VAL A 26 2.85 -1.66 -0.17
CA VAL A 26 2.03 -2.25 0.90
C VAL A 26 0.80 -1.40 1.14
N SER A 27 -0.39 -1.98 1.04
CA SER A 27 -1.64 -1.27 1.33
C SER A 27 -1.84 -1.06 2.83
N VAL A 28 -2.21 0.18 3.20
CA VAL A 28 -2.43 0.59 4.59
C VAL A 28 -3.79 0.15 5.10
N ASP A 29 -4.83 0.24 4.26
CA ASP A 29 -6.22 0.23 4.71
C ASP A 29 -6.92 -1.13 4.53
N GLU A 30 -6.23 -2.18 4.09
CA GLU A 30 -6.79 -3.52 3.97
C GLU A 30 -7.15 -4.10 5.34
N GLN A 31 -8.38 -4.57 5.51
CA GLN A 31 -8.89 -5.09 6.79
C GLN A 31 -9.19 -6.58 6.79
N ARG A 32 -9.17 -7.25 5.63
CA ARG A 32 -9.38 -8.69 5.58
C ARG A 32 -8.19 -9.42 6.20
N SER A 33 -8.40 -10.21 7.24
CA SER A 33 -7.33 -10.89 7.98
C SER A 33 -6.49 -11.82 7.09
N ASN A 34 -7.11 -12.43 6.07
CA ASN A 34 -6.42 -13.31 5.12
C ASN A 34 -5.49 -12.56 4.14
N PHE A 35 -5.50 -11.22 4.14
CA PHE A 35 -4.66 -10.36 3.31
C PHE A 35 -3.56 -9.65 4.12
N THR A 36 -3.14 -10.25 5.24
CA THR A 36 -2.01 -9.71 6.01
C THR A 36 -0.75 -9.72 5.14
N PRO A 37 -0.04 -8.59 5.02
CA PRO A 37 1.15 -8.52 4.19
C PRO A 37 2.30 -9.30 4.83
N THR A 38 2.99 -10.09 4.03
CA THR A 38 4.26 -10.71 4.41
C THR A 38 5.37 -9.69 4.18
N LEU A 39 5.79 -9.04 5.24
CA LEU A 39 6.89 -8.07 5.17
C LEU A 39 8.22 -8.83 5.19
N TRP A 40 9.16 -8.38 4.34
CA TRP A 40 10.55 -8.85 4.43
C TRP A 40 11.23 -8.28 5.68
N GLU A 41 12.21 -9.03 6.17
CA GLU A 41 13.16 -8.53 7.15
C GLU A 41 13.93 -7.32 6.60
N PRO A 42 14.41 -6.41 7.46
CA PRO A 42 15.20 -5.26 7.02
C PRO A 42 16.48 -5.70 6.28
N ASP A 43 16.65 -5.20 5.06
CA ASP A 43 17.82 -5.42 4.20
C ASP A 43 17.99 -4.18 3.30
N ASP A 44 19.23 -3.73 3.09
CA ASP A 44 19.53 -2.54 2.28
C ASP A 44 19.09 -2.67 0.82
N ARG A 45 18.85 -3.89 0.34
CA ARG A 45 18.34 -4.21 -1.00
C ARG A 45 16.82 -4.08 -1.10
N ILE A 46 16.12 -3.86 0.03
CA ILE A 46 14.66 -3.89 0.09
C ILE A 46 14.10 -2.49 0.33
N VAL A 47 13.11 -2.14 -0.45
CA VAL A 47 12.29 -0.93 -0.25
C VAL A 47 10.84 -1.35 -0.07
N GLN A 48 10.34 -1.22 1.17
CA GLN A 48 8.94 -1.47 1.52
C GLN A 48 8.26 -0.15 1.84
N VAL A 49 7.19 0.16 1.13
CA VAL A 49 6.52 1.46 1.15
C VAL A 49 5.04 1.30 1.37
N LEU A 50 4.50 2.08 2.30
CA LEU A 50 3.08 2.12 2.67
C LEU A 50 2.30 3.07 1.77
N PHE A 51 1.21 2.56 1.16
CA PHE A 51 0.31 3.29 0.26
C PHE A 51 -1.11 3.32 0.81
N PRO A 52 -1.90 4.39 0.55
CA PRO A 52 -3.29 4.44 0.98
C PRO A 52 -4.15 3.48 0.17
N GLY A 53 -5.22 2.98 0.78
CA GLY A 53 -6.18 2.10 0.14
C GLY A 53 -6.06 0.62 0.55
N ALA A 54 -7.04 -0.18 0.12
CA ALA A 54 -7.07 -1.62 0.29
C ALA A 54 -6.11 -2.32 -0.69
N HIS A 55 -6.01 -3.64 -0.63
CA HIS A 55 -5.09 -4.45 -1.44
C HIS A 55 -5.17 -4.13 -2.95
N ALA A 56 -6.37 -4.09 -3.53
CA ALA A 56 -6.56 -3.81 -4.94
C ALA A 56 -6.49 -2.30 -5.28
N ASP A 57 -6.62 -1.40 -4.30
CA ASP A 57 -6.35 0.02 -4.50
C ASP A 57 -4.86 0.30 -4.72
N VAL A 58 -3.99 -0.57 -4.20
CA VAL A 58 -2.54 -0.46 -4.41
C VAL A 58 -2.09 -1.33 -5.58
N GLY A 59 -2.58 -2.57 -5.65
CA GLY A 59 -2.16 -3.56 -6.64
C GLY A 59 -2.88 -3.49 -7.98
N GLY A 60 -3.95 -2.70 -8.10
CA GLY A 60 -4.82 -2.67 -9.28
C GLY A 60 -5.92 -3.72 -9.22
N GLY A 61 -6.89 -3.59 -10.14
CA GLY A 61 -8.01 -4.51 -10.26
C GLY A 61 -9.37 -3.83 -10.35
N TYR A 62 -9.43 -2.53 -10.07
CA TYR A 62 -10.62 -1.70 -10.28
C TYR A 62 -10.62 -1.06 -11.69
N PRO A 63 -11.76 -0.58 -12.19
CA PRO A 63 -11.85 0.10 -13.48
C PRO A 63 -10.96 1.36 -13.54
N ASP A 64 -10.55 1.76 -14.74
CA ASP A 64 -9.71 2.96 -14.97
C ASP A 64 -10.30 4.25 -14.38
N SER A 65 -11.63 4.34 -14.25
CA SER A 65 -12.30 5.47 -13.61
C SER A 65 -12.08 5.55 -12.09
N GLU A 66 -11.60 4.48 -11.48
CA GLU A 66 -11.40 4.31 -10.04
C GLU A 66 -9.94 3.97 -9.69
N SER A 67 -9.03 4.04 -10.68
CA SER A 67 -7.63 3.60 -10.57
C SER A 67 -6.69 4.61 -9.89
N GLY A 68 -7.18 5.77 -9.46
CA GLY A 68 -6.32 6.87 -8.99
C GLY A 68 -5.29 6.47 -7.93
N LEU A 69 -5.65 5.60 -6.99
CA LEU A 69 -4.72 5.10 -5.97
C LEU A 69 -3.73 4.08 -6.56
N SER A 70 -4.21 3.11 -7.34
CA SER A 70 -3.36 2.09 -7.95
C SER A 70 -2.42 2.66 -9.01
N ASP A 71 -2.83 3.70 -9.72
CA ASP A 71 -1.96 4.43 -10.64
C ASP A 71 -0.76 5.05 -9.91
N GLY A 72 -0.97 5.53 -8.68
CA GLY A 72 0.12 6.00 -7.81
C GLY A 72 1.10 4.88 -7.43
N GLY A 73 0.59 3.72 -7.05
CA GLY A 73 1.40 2.53 -6.77
C GLY A 73 2.20 2.06 -7.98
N LEU A 74 1.53 1.96 -9.14
CA LEU A 74 2.17 1.58 -10.39
C LEU A 74 3.23 2.60 -10.84
N GLN A 75 2.94 3.90 -10.74
CA GLN A 75 3.89 4.94 -11.06
C GLN A 75 5.17 4.81 -10.23
N TRP A 76 5.04 4.62 -8.91
CA TRP A 76 6.17 4.42 -8.02
C TRP A 76 7.00 3.19 -8.43
N VAL A 77 6.36 2.04 -8.67
CA VAL A 77 7.07 0.81 -9.08
C VAL A 77 7.84 1.02 -10.39
N VAL A 78 7.21 1.67 -11.39
CA VAL A 78 7.87 1.97 -12.68
C VAL A 78 9.08 2.89 -12.48
N GLN A 79 8.96 3.92 -11.63
CA GLN A 79 10.07 4.83 -11.32
C GLN A 79 11.23 4.10 -10.65
N GLU A 80 10.96 3.26 -9.64
CA GLU A 80 11.98 2.50 -8.94
C GLU A 80 12.67 1.49 -9.87
N LEU A 81 11.90 0.76 -10.68
CA LEU A 81 12.47 -0.16 -11.67
C LEU A 81 13.30 0.57 -12.73
N THR A 82 12.89 1.77 -13.13
CA THR A 82 13.68 2.61 -14.06
C THR A 82 15.03 3.01 -13.43
N LYS A 83 15.05 3.39 -12.14
CA LYS A 83 16.31 3.66 -11.41
C LYS A 83 17.22 2.44 -11.35
N LEU A 84 16.65 1.24 -11.35
CA LEU A 84 17.37 -0.03 -11.38
C LEU A 84 17.79 -0.48 -12.80
N GLY A 85 17.52 0.35 -13.82
CA GLY A 85 17.95 0.10 -15.20
C GLY A 85 16.94 -0.68 -16.04
N VAL A 86 15.71 -0.90 -15.57
CA VAL A 86 14.66 -1.50 -16.40
C VAL A 86 14.16 -0.49 -17.41
N ALA A 87 14.25 -0.86 -18.70
CA ALA A 87 13.73 -0.03 -19.79
C ALA A 87 12.25 -0.29 -20.03
N PHE A 88 11.47 0.77 -20.07
CA PHE A 88 10.06 0.74 -20.45
C PHE A 88 9.86 1.30 -21.87
N ALA A 89 8.73 0.96 -22.50
CA ALA A 89 8.36 1.51 -23.80
C ALA A 89 8.22 3.04 -23.72
N ALA A 90 8.75 3.75 -24.72
CA ALA A 90 8.65 5.21 -24.79
C ALA A 90 7.19 5.70 -24.87
N LYS A 91 6.30 4.88 -25.42
CA LYS A 91 4.86 5.11 -25.43
C LYS A 91 4.17 4.03 -24.62
N PRO A 92 3.76 4.31 -23.36
CA PRO A 92 3.06 3.34 -22.54
C PRO A 92 1.67 3.03 -23.13
N ALA A 93 1.20 1.79 -22.91
CA ALA A 93 -0.12 1.36 -23.33
C ALA A 93 -1.24 2.02 -22.51
N VAL A 94 -0.92 2.46 -21.30
CA VAL A 94 -1.85 3.10 -20.35
C VAL A 94 -1.29 4.44 -19.92
N THR A 95 -2.15 5.45 -19.82
CA THR A 95 -1.82 6.76 -19.26
C THR A 95 -2.24 6.75 -17.80
N LEU A 96 -1.27 6.77 -16.88
CA LEU A 96 -1.54 6.83 -15.45
C LEU A 96 -2.09 8.19 -15.04
N LYS A 97 -3.05 8.18 -14.12
CA LYS A 97 -3.68 9.37 -13.54
C LYS A 97 -3.69 9.25 -12.01
N PRO A 98 -2.52 9.27 -11.35
CA PRO A 98 -2.46 9.11 -9.91
C PRO A 98 -3.28 10.20 -9.20
N ASP A 99 -4.12 9.77 -8.29
CA ASP A 99 -4.89 10.65 -7.41
C ASP A 99 -4.93 10.10 -5.99
N ALA A 100 -4.19 10.73 -5.09
CA ALA A 100 -4.17 10.38 -3.68
C ALA A 100 -5.54 10.51 -2.98
N CYS A 101 -6.42 11.37 -3.49
CA CYS A 101 -7.79 11.55 -3.01
C CYS A 101 -8.83 10.79 -3.84
N GLY A 102 -8.40 9.89 -4.71
CA GLY A 102 -9.27 9.00 -5.46
C GLY A 102 -10.08 8.05 -4.57
N ILE A 103 -10.96 7.27 -5.19
CA ILE A 103 -11.79 6.29 -4.48
C ILE A 103 -10.89 5.28 -3.78
N ALA A 104 -11.15 5.05 -2.50
CA ALA A 104 -10.61 3.93 -1.74
C ALA A 104 -11.74 2.95 -1.45
N HIS A 105 -11.52 1.70 -1.75
CA HIS A 105 -12.53 0.66 -1.63
C HIS A 105 -12.47 -0.03 -0.27
N ALA A 106 -13.64 -0.53 0.16
CA ALA A 106 -13.79 -1.31 1.38
C ALA A 106 -14.34 -2.71 1.02
N PRO A 107 -13.53 -3.58 0.40
CA PRO A 107 -14.02 -4.88 -0.08
C PRO A 107 -14.59 -5.76 1.05
N TRP A 108 -14.10 -5.63 2.27
CA TRP A 108 -14.63 -6.33 3.44
C TRP A 108 -16.08 -5.96 3.78
N ALA A 109 -16.58 -4.83 3.31
CA ALA A 109 -17.97 -4.41 3.49
C ALA A 109 -18.92 -4.98 2.44
N GLN A 110 -18.43 -5.79 1.48
CA GLN A 110 -19.20 -6.34 0.36
C GLN A 110 -19.11 -7.87 0.32
N ALA A 111 -20.18 -8.52 -0.15
CA ALA A 111 -20.16 -9.97 -0.39
C ALA A 111 -19.17 -10.32 -1.52
N PRO A 112 -18.44 -11.45 -1.45
CA PRO A 112 -18.51 -12.49 -0.41
C PRO A 112 -17.66 -12.20 0.84
N TRP A 113 -16.91 -11.09 0.88
CA TRP A 113 -15.87 -10.82 1.87
C TRP A 113 -16.41 -10.50 3.27
N THR A 114 -17.69 -10.08 3.37
CA THR A 114 -18.35 -9.83 4.66
C THR A 114 -18.41 -11.06 5.58
N MET A 115 -18.16 -12.27 5.03
CA MET A 115 -18.12 -13.52 5.80
C MET A 115 -16.74 -13.81 6.39
N LEU A 116 -15.72 -13.03 6.02
CA LEU A 116 -14.36 -13.23 6.49
C LEU A 116 -14.05 -12.36 7.71
N PRO A 117 -13.16 -12.82 8.61
CA PRO A 117 -12.69 -12.01 9.72
C PRO A 117 -12.01 -10.72 9.21
N THR A 118 -12.29 -9.63 9.88
CA THR A 118 -11.63 -8.34 9.64
C THR A 118 -10.80 -7.94 10.84
N GLY A 119 -9.74 -7.16 10.59
CA GLY A 119 -8.87 -6.61 11.61
C GLY A 119 -8.01 -5.49 11.05
N GLN A 120 -7.64 -4.57 11.92
CA GLN A 120 -6.70 -3.51 11.54
C GLN A 120 -5.29 -4.08 11.38
N ARG A 121 -4.59 -3.64 10.33
CA ARG A 121 -3.17 -3.93 10.17
C ARG A 121 -2.36 -3.18 11.21
N ALA A 122 -1.25 -3.77 11.62
CA ALA A 122 -0.23 -3.11 12.42
C ALA A 122 1.09 -3.17 11.66
N PHE A 123 1.75 -2.03 11.56
CA PHE A 123 3.04 -1.93 10.87
C PHE A 123 4.16 -1.66 11.87
N PRO A 124 5.32 -2.35 11.73
CA PRO A 124 6.52 -2.00 12.49
C PRO A 124 6.96 -0.58 12.13
N SER A 125 7.62 0.11 13.06
CA SER A 125 8.25 1.40 12.75
C SER A 125 9.39 1.21 11.74
N GLY A 126 9.66 2.25 10.93
CA GLY A 126 10.80 2.27 10.02
C GLY A 126 10.48 1.95 8.56
N LEU A 127 9.27 1.51 8.22
CA LEU A 127 8.85 1.45 6.82
C LEU A 127 8.72 2.86 6.25
N ALA A 128 8.96 3.02 4.96
CA ALA A 128 8.71 4.27 4.27
C ALA A 128 7.21 4.47 4.02
N VAL A 129 6.79 5.72 3.94
CA VAL A 129 5.42 6.11 3.59
C VAL A 129 5.45 6.83 2.25
N HIS A 130 4.61 6.45 1.32
CA HIS A 130 4.49 7.15 0.04
C HIS A 130 3.84 8.52 0.23
N ARG A 131 4.25 9.50 -0.57
CA ARG A 131 3.70 10.85 -0.59
C ARG A 131 2.17 10.87 -0.65
N SER A 132 1.55 9.95 -1.38
CA SER A 132 0.09 9.86 -1.50
C SER A 132 -0.65 9.66 -0.17
N VAL A 133 -0.03 9.05 0.85
CA VAL A 133 -0.62 8.98 2.20
C VAL A 133 -0.67 10.37 2.83
N VAL A 134 0.41 11.15 2.71
CA VAL A 134 0.49 12.52 3.22
C VAL A 134 -0.54 13.41 2.53
N ASP A 135 -0.61 13.33 1.21
CA ASP A 135 -1.52 14.13 0.39
C ASP A 135 -2.98 13.79 0.67
N ARG A 136 -3.29 12.50 0.90
CA ARG A 136 -4.62 12.07 1.28
C ARG A 136 -5.02 12.55 2.67
N LEU A 137 -4.11 12.52 3.65
CA LEU A 137 -4.34 13.08 5.00
C LEU A 137 -4.61 14.60 4.93
N ALA A 138 -3.87 15.32 4.09
CA ALA A 138 -4.06 16.75 3.87
C ALA A 138 -5.28 17.07 2.99
N GLY A 139 -5.79 16.10 2.26
CA GLY A 139 -6.84 16.25 1.24
C GLY A 139 -8.28 16.25 1.74
N ALA A 140 -8.55 16.57 3.01
CA ALA A 140 -9.88 16.47 3.62
C ALA A 140 -10.98 17.23 2.85
N ASP A 141 -10.66 18.40 2.29
CA ASP A 141 -11.63 19.20 1.52
C ASP A 141 -11.92 18.57 0.15
N ARG A 142 -10.92 17.96 -0.49
CA ARG A 142 -11.10 17.22 -1.75
C ARG A 142 -11.96 15.98 -1.54
N LEU A 143 -11.68 15.22 -0.46
CA LEU A 143 -12.46 14.03 -0.09
C LEU A 143 -13.92 14.42 0.19
N ARG A 144 -14.14 15.50 0.96
CA ARG A 144 -15.49 16.01 1.24
C ARG A 144 -16.22 16.45 -0.04
N ALA A 145 -15.56 17.17 -0.95
CA ALA A 145 -16.12 17.57 -2.23
C ALA A 145 -16.49 16.37 -3.11
N ALA A 146 -15.72 15.30 -3.06
CA ALA A 146 -15.99 14.02 -3.72
C ALA A 146 -17.00 13.13 -2.97
N LYS A 147 -17.56 13.60 -1.84
CA LYS A 147 -18.45 12.82 -0.95
C LYS A 147 -17.82 11.54 -0.40
N LEU A 148 -16.50 11.54 -0.25
CA LEU A 148 -15.73 10.47 0.37
C LEU A 148 -15.52 10.75 1.87
N PRO A 149 -15.38 9.71 2.70
CA PRO A 149 -15.12 9.87 4.12
C PRO A 149 -13.75 10.54 4.36
N PRO A 150 -13.57 11.23 5.52
CA PRO A 150 -12.26 11.70 5.95
C PRO A 150 -11.27 10.52 6.03
N TYR A 151 -10.03 10.77 5.64
CA TYR A 151 -8.99 9.74 5.72
C TYR A 151 -8.37 9.71 7.12
N SER A 152 -8.52 8.59 7.80
CA SER A 152 -7.97 8.37 9.14
C SER A 152 -7.49 6.91 9.27
N PRO A 153 -6.28 6.58 8.79
CA PRO A 153 -5.78 5.21 8.77
C PRO A 153 -5.36 4.77 10.17
N GLU A 154 -6.22 4.01 10.84
CA GLU A 154 -5.96 3.50 12.20
C GLU A 154 -4.71 2.62 12.27
N SER A 155 -4.41 1.90 11.19
CA SER A 155 -3.22 1.05 11.06
C SER A 155 -1.90 1.83 11.18
N LEU A 156 -1.91 3.13 10.90
CA LEU A 156 -0.75 4.03 11.05
C LEU A 156 -0.72 4.78 12.39
N ALA A 157 -1.82 4.80 13.14
CA ALA A 157 -2.02 5.73 14.26
C ALA A 157 -0.89 5.66 15.30
N ALA A 158 -0.50 4.47 15.76
CA ALA A 158 0.49 4.33 16.83
C ALA A 158 1.94 4.62 16.36
N SER A 159 2.33 4.14 15.20
CA SER A 159 3.74 4.16 14.75
C SER A 159 4.07 5.36 13.88
N TYR A 160 3.13 5.84 13.07
CA TYR A 160 3.38 6.80 11.98
C TYR A 160 2.67 8.13 12.14
N LEU A 161 1.58 8.23 12.92
CA LEU A 161 0.79 9.45 13.05
C LEU A 161 0.94 10.11 14.42
N SER A 162 0.89 11.44 14.41
CA SER A 162 0.71 12.27 15.58
C SER A 162 -0.27 13.39 15.23
N ALA A 163 -1.35 13.53 16.01
CA ALA A 163 -2.42 14.49 15.72
C ALA A 163 -2.95 14.45 14.27
N GLY A 164 -3.08 13.24 13.71
CA GLY A 164 -3.57 13.03 12.34
C GLY A 164 -2.58 13.38 11.21
N GLN A 165 -1.34 13.68 11.54
CA GLN A 165 -0.28 13.98 10.58
C GLN A 165 0.87 12.98 10.69
N ILE A 166 1.63 12.81 9.60
CA ILE A 166 2.83 11.96 9.63
C ILE A 166 3.85 12.54 10.63
N LYS A 167 4.37 11.68 11.51
CA LYS A 167 5.38 12.06 12.51
C LYS A 167 6.65 12.55 11.84
N GLN A 168 7.33 13.49 12.51
CA GLN A 168 8.67 13.89 12.11
C GLN A 168 9.64 12.68 12.15
N GLY A 169 10.51 12.57 11.15
CA GLY A 169 11.49 11.49 11.04
C GLY A 169 10.97 10.23 10.30
N VAL A 170 9.69 10.15 9.97
CA VAL A 170 9.19 9.11 9.06
C VAL A 170 9.72 9.38 7.65
N ARG A 171 10.32 8.36 7.01
CA ARG A 171 10.81 8.47 5.62
C ARG A 171 9.63 8.55 4.66
N ILE A 172 9.53 9.66 3.94
CA ILE A 172 8.56 9.86 2.87
C ILE A 172 9.26 9.64 1.53
N VAL A 173 8.62 8.90 0.63
CA VAL A 173 9.07 8.66 -0.75
C VAL A 173 8.04 9.21 -1.74
N GLU A 174 8.54 9.62 -2.90
CA GLU A 174 7.72 10.19 -4.00
C GLU A 174 7.27 9.10 -4.97
#